data_c6b28b73e70dae17af4e618e46b76049
#
_entry.id   c6b28b73e70dae17af4e618e46b76049
#
_cell.length_a   1.000
_cell.length_b   1.000
_cell.length_c   1.000
_cell.angle_alpha   90.00
_cell.angle_beta   90.00
_cell.angle_gamma   90.00
#
_symmetry.space_group_name_H-M   'P 1'
#
loop_
_entity.id
_entity.type
_entity.pdbx_description
1 polymer ?
#
loop_
_entity_poly.entity_id
_entity_poly.type
_entity_poly.pdbx_seq_one_letter_code
_entity_poly.pdbx_strand_id
1 'polypeptide(L)'
;MKRIISLSILLTVFLAAFAQGRFKEIEKCFNEPASRSILIVSHRADWRNAPENSLQAIQNCIDMGADMVEIDLKKTKDGHLVLMHDKTINRTMTGTGSPDEYTLAELKAMRLRNGAGIKTRHQIPTFEEVMNLCKGKIMVNVDKGYDYFKDAYEVLKKTGTVDQCIMKASLPYERVKAENGEVLDKMIFMPVVQLHKESAEATIDGYLE
;
A
#
# COMPACT_ATOMS: atom_id res chain seq x y z
N MET A 1 -38.29 5.42 -14.85
CA MET A 1 -37.19 5.91 -14.00
C MET A 1 -37.03 5.12 -12.68
N LYS A 2 -38.07 4.94 -11.84
CA LYS A 2 -37.95 4.23 -10.54
C LYS A 2 -37.38 2.78 -10.61
N ARG A 3 -37.70 2.00 -11.66
CA ARG A 3 -37.20 0.62 -11.83
C ARG A 3 -35.71 0.54 -12.21
N ILE A 4 -35.19 1.51 -12.96
CA ILE A 4 -33.76 1.56 -13.37
C ILE A 4 -32.88 1.94 -12.17
N ILE A 5 -33.36 2.87 -11.32
CA ILE A 5 -32.66 3.28 -10.09
C ILE A 5 -32.59 2.09 -9.10
N SER A 6 -33.68 1.31 -8.97
CA SER A 6 -33.70 0.14 -8.09
C SER A 6 -32.74 -0.95 -8.54
N LEU A 7 -32.59 -1.20 -9.84
CA LEU A 7 -31.68 -2.21 -10.39
C LEU A 7 -30.21 -1.81 -10.22
N SER A 8 -29.87 -0.54 -10.43
CA SER A 8 -28.49 -0.05 -10.23
C SER A 8 -28.07 -0.06 -8.75
N ILE A 9 -28.98 0.27 -7.83
CA ILE A 9 -28.70 0.17 -6.38
C ILE A 9 -28.51 -1.32 -5.97
N LEU A 10 -29.33 -2.22 -6.48
CA LEU A 10 -29.20 -3.65 -6.17
C LEU A 10 -27.89 -4.22 -6.69
N LEU A 11 -27.44 -3.83 -7.89
CA LEU A 11 -26.17 -4.25 -8.48
C LEU A 11 -24.97 -3.72 -7.69
N THR A 12 -25.01 -2.45 -7.25
CA THR A 12 -23.93 -1.88 -6.43
C THR A 12 -23.82 -2.54 -5.05
N VAL A 13 -24.96 -2.85 -4.42
CA VAL A 13 -24.97 -3.58 -3.14
C VAL A 13 -24.43 -5.02 -3.31
N PHE A 14 -24.77 -5.69 -4.39
CA PHE A 14 -24.29 -7.04 -4.68
C PHE A 14 -22.78 -7.07 -4.95
N LEU A 15 -22.27 -6.11 -5.73
CA LEU A 15 -20.83 -5.97 -6.00
C LEU A 15 -20.04 -5.64 -4.73
N ALA A 16 -20.57 -4.78 -3.87
CA ALA A 16 -19.95 -4.46 -2.59
C ALA A 16 -19.91 -5.68 -1.64
N ALA A 17 -20.99 -6.45 -1.57
CA ALA A 17 -21.06 -7.67 -0.77
C ALA A 17 -20.08 -8.74 -1.28
N PHE A 18 -19.93 -8.88 -2.60
CA PHE A 18 -18.97 -9.80 -3.20
C PHE A 18 -17.52 -9.41 -2.91
N ALA A 19 -17.19 -8.11 -3.02
CA ALA A 19 -15.86 -7.60 -2.69
C ALA A 19 -15.51 -7.81 -1.21
N GLN A 20 -16.45 -7.56 -0.30
CA GLN A 20 -16.29 -7.83 1.14
C GLN A 20 -16.11 -9.33 1.44
N GLY A 21 -16.79 -10.21 0.71
CA GLY A 21 -16.64 -11.66 0.83
C GLY A 21 -15.22 -12.11 0.51
N ARG A 22 -14.67 -11.62 -0.62
CA ARG A 22 -13.31 -11.94 -1.03
C ARG A 22 -12.25 -11.40 -0.04
N PHE A 23 -12.39 -10.17 0.42
CA PHE A 23 -11.43 -9.62 1.39
C PHE A 23 -11.38 -10.46 2.68
N LYS A 24 -12.52 -10.92 3.19
CA LYS A 24 -12.56 -11.82 4.35
C LYS A 24 -11.86 -13.16 4.12
N GLU A 25 -11.90 -13.68 2.90
CA GLU A 25 -11.15 -14.89 2.53
C GLU A 25 -9.64 -14.63 2.56
N ILE A 26 -9.18 -13.50 2.02
CA ILE A 26 -7.78 -13.08 2.06
C ILE A 26 -7.32 -12.90 3.52
N GLU A 27 -8.06 -12.15 4.31
CA GLU A 27 -7.79 -11.90 5.73
C GLU A 27 -7.72 -13.21 6.52
N LYS A 28 -8.65 -14.15 6.29
CA LYS A 28 -8.63 -15.47 6.89
C LYS A 28 -7.36 -16.23 6.51
N CYS A 29 -7.01 -16.30 5.23
CA CYS A 29 -5.80 -16.99 4.76
C CYS A 29 -4.53 -16.36 5.34
N PHE A 30 -4.48 -15.04 5.45
CA PHE A 30 -3.35 -14.31 6.00
C PHE A 30 -3.15 -14.61 7.50
N ASN A 31 -4.24 -14.71 8.26
CA ASN A 31 -4.20 -14.91 9.71
C ASN A 31 -4.16 -16.39 10.12
N GLU A 32 -4.21 -17.35 9.18
CA GLU A 32 -4.19 -18.79 9.49
C GLU A 32 -2.83 -19.41 9.15
N PRO A 33 -1.94 -19.65 10.15
CA PRO A 33 -0.60 -20.18 9.91
C PRO A 33 -0.59 -21.58 9.26
N ALA A 34 -1.65 -22.36 9.44
CA ALA A 34 -1.81 -23.70 8.84
C ALA A 34 -2.43 -23.66 7.44
N SER A 35 -2.76 -22.48 6.91
CA SER A 35 -3.31 -22.34 5.57
C SER A 35 -2.34 -22.86 4.52
N ARG A 36 -2.84 -23.66 3.58
CA ARG A 36 -2.08 -24.08 2.38
C ARG A 36 -2.31 -23.17 1.19
N SER A 37 -3.07 -22.10 1.38
CA SER A 37 -3.33 -21.11 0.34
C SER A 37 -2.10 -20.26 0.07
N ILE A 38 -1.90 -19.92 -1.19
CA ILE A 38 -0.84 -19.02 -1.64
C ILE A 38 -1.47 -17.65 -1.85
N LEU A 39 -0.94 -16.61 -1.18
CA LEU A 39 -1.33 -15.23 -1.41
C LEU A 39 -0.48 -14.61 -2.52
N ILE A 40 -1.15 -14.02 -3.50
CA ILE A 40 -0.50 -13.36 -4.66
C ILE A 40 -0.28 -11.89 -4.32
N VAL A 41 0.99 -11.47 -4.27
CA VAL A 41 1.39 -10.08 -4.01
C VAL A 41 1.91 -9.43 -5.28
N SER A 42 1.29 -8.32 -5.69
CA SER A 42 1.69 -7.57 -6.87
C SER A 42 2.66 -6.43 -6.49
N HIS A 43 3.94 -6.57 -6.86
CA HIS A 43 5.01 -5.61 -6.59
C HIS A 43 4.80 -4.30 -7.37
N ARG A 44 4.62 -3.17 -6.65
CA ARG A 44 4.25 -1.85 -7.18
C ARG A 44 2.97 -1.87 -8.02
N ALA A 45 2.09 -2.81 -7.67
CA ALA A 45 0.84 -3.11 -8.39
C ALA A 45 1.08 -3.56 -9.86
N ASP A 46 0.10 -3.38 -10.76
CA ASP A 46 0.18 -3.79 -12.18
C ASP A 46 0.98 -2.77 -13.02
N TRP A 47 2.28 -2.67 -12.76
CA TRP A 47 3.18 -1.74 -13.45
C TRP A 47 3.38 -2.02 -14.94
N ARG A 48 2.92 -3.15 -15.44
CA ARG A 48 3.03 -3.52 -16.88
C ARG A 48 1.97 -2.82 -17.73
N ASN A 49 0.75 -2.69 -17.19
CA ASN A 49 -0.39 -2.12 -17.94
C ASN A 49 -0.71 -0.69 -17.53
N ALA A 50 -0.19 -0.22 -16.38
CA ALA A 50 -0.35 1.15 -15.88
C ALA A 50 0.96 1.63 -15.23
N PRO A 51 1.14 2.93 -14.93
CA PRO A 51 2.29 3.39 -14.17
C PRO A 51 2.39 2.69 -12.81
N GLU A 52 3.60 2.28 -12.41
CA GLU A 52 3.84 1.71 -11.08
C GLU A 52 3.32 2.64 -9.98
N ASN A 53 2.86 2.06 -8.87
CA ASN A 53 2.36 2.83 -7.72
C ASN A 53 1.22 3.83 -8.08
N SER A 54 0.42 3.57 -9.12
CA SER A 54 -0.73 4.39 -9.51
C SER A 54 -2.05 3.78 -9.08
N LEU A 55 -3.09 4.60 -8.91
CA LEU A 55 -4.44 4.10 -8.63
C LEU A 55 -4.93 3.14 -9.71
N GLN A 56 -4.59 3.38 -10.99
CA GLN A 56 -4.99 2.48 -12.07
C GLN A 56 -4.31 1.11 -11.96
N ALA A 57 -3.00 1.08 -11.64
CA ALA A 57 -2.29 -0.18 -11.44
C ALA A 57 -2.87 -0.99 -10.28
N ILE A 58 -3.24 -0.32 -9.18
CA ILE A 58 -3.89 -0.94 -8.03
C ILE A 58 -5.29 -1.45 -8.39
N GLN A 59 -6.09 -0.65 -9.12
CA GLN A 59 -7.40 -1.10 -9.58
C GLN A 59 -7.30 -2.33 -10.46
N ASN A 60 -6.33 -2.38 -11.39
CA ASN A 60 -6.09 -3.56 -12.21
C ASN A 60 -5.79 -4.81 -11.36
N CYS A 61 -5.00 -4.68 -10.29
CA CYS A 61 -4.74 -5.79 -9.36
C CYS A 61 -6.01 -6.27 -8.65
N ILE A 62 -6.88 -5.35 -8.23
CA ILE A 62 -8.18 -5.69 -7.64
C ILE A 62 -9.04 -6.45 -8.66
N ASP A 63 -9.11 -5.96 -9.89
CA ASP A 63 -9.93 -6.54 -10.97
C ASP A 63 -9.40 -7.92 -11.42
N MET A 64 -8.09 -8.13 -11.39
CA MET A 64 -7.45 -9.43 -11.66
C MET A 64 -7.58 -10.41 -10.51
N GLY A 65 -8.04 -9.98 -9.34
CA GLY A 65 -8.17 -10.82 -8.16
C GLY A 65 -6.85 -11.13 -7.45
N ALA A 66 -5.86 -10.24 -7.48
CA ALA A 66 -4.70 -10.32 -6.61
C ALA A 66 -5.13 -10.19 -5.13
N ASP A 67 -4.37 -10.81 -4.23
CA ASP A 67 -4.71 -10.82 -2.80
C ASP A 67 -4.10 -9.63 -2.07
N MET A 68 -2.98 -9.14 -2.56
CA MET A 68 -2.23 -8.03 -1.96
C MET A 68 -1.52 -7.20 -3.02
N VAL A 69 -1.44 -5.90 -2.81
CA VAL A 69 -0.53 -5.01 -3.54
C VAL A 69 0.60 -4.56 -2.64
N GLU A 70 1.81 -4.56 -3.16
CA GLU A 70 2.93 -3.89 -2.52
C GLU A 70 3.09 -2.50 -3.11
N ILE A 71 3.36 -1.51 -2.25
CA ILE A 71 3.49 -0.09 -2.60
C ILE A 71 4.61 0.56 -1.81
N ASP A 72 5.12 1.68 -2.32
CA ASP A 72 6.20 2.44 -1.70
C ASP A 72 5.74 3.83 -1.27
N LEU A 73 6.18 4.32 -0.10
CA LEU A 73 5.84 5.65 0.40
C LEU A 73 7.00 6.64 0.31
N LYS A 74 6.63 7.88 0.04
CA LYS A 74 7.42 9.10 0.22
C LYS A 74 6.55 10.18 0.84
N LYS A 75 7.20 11.23 1.38
CA LYS A 75 6.51 12.37 1.97
C LYS A 75 6.80 13.64 1.16
N THR A 76 5.78 14.43 0.89
CA THR A 76 5.89 15.71 0.20
C THR A 76 6.39 16.80 1.15
N LYS A 77 6.80 17.95 0.59
CA LYS A 77 7.23 19.13 1.34
C LYS A 77 6.18 19.63 2.34
N ASP A 78 4.91 19.52 1.98
CA ASP A 78 3.76 19.91 2.80
C ASP A 78 3.14 18.75 3.60
N GLY A 79 3.89 17.64 3.77
CA GLY A 79 3.62 16.58 4.73
C GLY A 79 2.66 15.49 4.26
N HIS A 80 2.25 15.44 3.00
CA HIS A 80 1.39 14.37 2.48
C HIS A 80 2.19 13.12 2.14
N LEU A 81 1.67 11.94 2.49
CA LEU A 81 2.22 10.68 2.02
C LEU A 81 1.73 10.39 0.59
N VAL A 82 2.67 10.11 -0.31
CA VAL A 82 2.43 9.80 -1.73
C VAL A 82 3.13 8.50 -2.10
N LEU A 83 2.66 7.84 -3.17
CA LEU A 83 3.26 6.61 -3.64
C LEU A 83 4.43 6.88 -4.59
N MET A 84 5.65 6.49 -4.17
CA MET A 84 6.86 6.65 -4.97
C MET A 84 7.95 5.69 -4.48
N HIS A 85 8.52 4.90 -5.39
CA HIS A 85 9.63 4.00 -5.06
C HIS A 85 10.97 4.71 -4.96
N ASP A 86 11.33 5.49 -5.98
CA ASP A 86 12.66 6.08 -6.11
C ASP A 86 12.84 7.28 -5.17
N LYS A 87 14.09 7.63 -4.91
CA LYS A 87 14.40 8.86 -4.17
C LYS A 87 14.03 10.13 -4.96
N THR A 88 13.99 10.03 -6.29
CA THR A 88 13.64 11.14 -7.19
C THR A 88 12.47 10.76 -8.09
N ILE A 89 11.74 11.76 -8.56
CA ILE A 89 10.59 11.58 -9.47
C ILE A 89 11.01 11.39 -10.94
N ASN A 90 12.30 11.47 -11.26
CA ASN A 90 12.85 11.58 -12.61
C ASN A 90 12.41 10.43 -13.56
N ARG A 91 12.40 9.20 -13.05
CA ARG A 91 12.06 8.02 -13.86
C ARG A 91 10.55 7.90 -14.08
N THR A 92 9.78 8.12 -13.03
CA THR A 92 8.36 7.77 -12.99
C THR A 92 7.42 8.95 -13.20
N MET A 93 7.93 10.20 -13.26
CA MET A 93 7.11 11.39 -13.46
C MET A 93 7.69 12.33 -14.54
N THR A 94 6.90 13.34 -14.92
CA THR A 94 7.30 14.35 -15.92
C THR A 94 8.16 15.49 -15.35
N GLY A 95 8.50 15.43 -14.05
CA GLY A 95 9.40 16.37 -13.39
C GLY A 95 10.77 15.76 -13.08
N THR A 96 11.58 16.50 -12.31
CA THR A 96 12.90 16.07 -11.80
C THR A 96 13.01 16.49 -10.33
N GLY A 97 13.93 15.90 -9.55
CA GLY A 97 14.14 16.22 -8.13
C GLY A 97 13.49 15.19 -7.20
N SER A 98 13.45 15.51 -5.91
CA SER A 98 12.93 14.62 -4.86
C SER A 98 11.47 14.99 -4.50
N PRO A 99 10.61 14.01 -4.12
CA PRO A 99 9.22 14.28 -3.72
C PRO A 99 9.09 15.33 -2.58
N ASP A 100 10.04 15.37 -1.66
CA ASP A 100 10.06 16.28 -0.50
C ASP A 100 10.44 17.73 -0.86
N GLU A 101 10.87 17.97 -2.10
CA GLU A 101 11.08 19.33 -2.62
C GLU A 101 9.77 19.98 -3.10
N TYR A 102 8.70 19.20 -3.30
CA TYR A 102 7.43 19.63 -3.88
C TYR A 102 6.27 19.49 -2.89
N THR A 103 5.33 20.42 -2.99
CA THR A 103 4.00 20.27 -2.39
C THR A 103 3.18 19.20 -3.13
N LEU A 104 2.16 18.67 -2.49
CA LEU A 104 1.23 17.76 -3.14
C LEU A 104 0.60 18.36 -4.41
N ALA A 105 0.24 19.64 -4.37
CA ALA A 105 -0.36 20.33 -5.51
C ALA A 105 0.58 20.37 -6.72
N GLU A 106 1.86 20.66 -6.50
CA GLU A 106 2.88 20.65 -7.55
C GLU A 106 3.10 19.25 -8.14
N LEU A 107 3.19 18.20 -7.29
CA LEU A 107 3.29 16.83 -7.77
C LEU A 107 2.04 16.38 -8.55
N LYS A 108 0.84 16.75 -8.10
CA LYS A 108 -0.43 16.46 -8.81
C LYS A 108 -0.53 17.18 -10.17
N ALA A 109 0.14 18.32 -10.36
CA ALA A 109 0.20 19.00 -11.66
C ALA A 109 1.04 18.22 -12.69
N MET A 110 1.99 17.41 -12.24
CA MET A 110 2.79 16.52 -13.09
C MET A 110 2.01 15.25 -13.48
N ARG A 111 2.62 14.43 -14.34
CA ARG A 111 2.02 13.16 -14.78
C ARG A 111 2.99 12.01 -14.56
N LEU A 112 2.43 10.85 -14.25
CA LEU A 112 3.18 9.60 -14.19
C LEU A 112 3.60 9.14 -15.59
N ARG A 113 4.75 8.48 -15.66
CA ARG A 113 5.24 7.74 -16.83
C ARG A 113 4.97 6.25 -16.62
N ASN A 114 4.68 5.55 -17.70
CA ASN A 114 4.61 4.08 -17.66
C ASN A 114 6.01 3.45 -17.63
N GLY A 115 6.07 2.11 -17.57
CA GLY A 115 7.33 1.36 -17.55
C GLY A 115 8.25 1.58 -18.76
N ALA A 116 7.72 2.08 -19.88
CA ALA A 116 8.49 2.49 -21.06
C ALA A 116 8.92 3.96 -21.05
N GLY A 117 8.70 4.69 -19.95
CA GLY A 117 9.04 6.11 -19.81
C GLY A 117 8.08 7.07 -20.52
N ILE A 118 6.96 6.57 -21.07
CA ILE A 118 5.99 7.38 -21.81
C ILE A 118 5.06 8.08 -20.80
N LYS A 119 4.87 9.40 -20.98
CA LYS A 119 3.92 10.22 -20.22
C LYS A 119 2.51 9.67 -20.38
N THR A 120 1.80 9.53 -19.26
CA THR A 120 0.41 9.11 -19.21
C THR A 120 -0.51 10.24 -18.72
N ARG A 121 -1.80 9.95 -18.61
CA ARG A 121 -2.79 10.85 -17.97
C ARG A 121 -2.81 10.76 -16.44
N HIS A 122 -2.18 9.74 -15.86
CA HIS A 122 -2.25 9.45 -14.43
C HIS A 122 -1.39 10.42 -13.61
N GLN A 123 -1.87 10.70 -12.41
CA GLN A 123 -1.19 11.52 -11.39
C GLN A 123 -0.66 10.63 -10.29
N ILE A 124 0.31 11.14 -9.54
CA ILE A 124 0.78 10.48 -8.31
C ILE A 124 -0.36 10.41 -7.29
N PRO A 125 -0.68 9.24 -6.72
CA PRO A 125 -1.70 9.15 -5.70
C PRO A 125 -1.14 9.47 -4.31
N THR A 126 -2.00 9.98 -3.43
CA THR A 126 -1.74 9.99 -1.99
C THR A 126 -1.98 8.60 -1.40
N PHE A 127 -1.36 8.31 -0.26
CA PHE A 127 -1.62 7.09 0.48
C PHE A 127 -3.08 6.99 0.93
N GLU A 128 -3.70 8.11 1.29
CA GLU A 128 -5.14 8.16 1.62
C GLU A 128 -6.04 7.75 0.44
N GLU A 129 -5.77 8.25 -0.77
CA GLU A 129 -6.50 7.85 -1.99
C GLU A 129 -6.38 6.35 -2.23
N VAL A 130 -5.18 5.79 -2.03
CA VAL A 130 -4.91 4.36 -2.20
C VAL A 130 -5.65 3.53 -1.18
N MET A 131 -5.59 3.89 0.10
CA MET A 131 -6.26 3.12 1.15
C MET A 131 -7.77 3.16 1.02
N ASN A 132 -8.35 4.29 0.59
CA ASN A 132 -9.77 4.37 0.25
C ASN A 132 -10.14 3.48 -0.95
N LEU A 133 -9.28 3.38 -1.97
CA LEU A 133 -9.49 2.48 -3.11
C LEU A 133 -9.45 1.01 -2.70
N CYS A 134 -8.47 0.64 -1.87
CA CYS A 134 -8.22 -0.74 -1.43
C CYS A 134 -9.22 -1.24 -0.38
N LYS A 135 -9.89 -0.34 0.33
CA LYS A 135 -10.73 -0.65 1.49
C LYS A 135 -11.72 -1.78 1.22
N GLY A 136 -11.60 -2.87 2.00
CA GLY A 136 -12.44 -4.06 1.92
C GLY A 136 -12.29 -4.88 0.63
N LYS A 137 -11.20 -4.68 -0.15
CA LYS A 137 -11.02 -5.35 -1.45
C LYS A 137 -9.70 -6.12 -1.56
N ILE A 138 -8.60 -5.59 -1.05
CA ILE A 138 -7.26 -6.14 -1.22
C ILE A 138 -6.36 -5.70 -0.06
N MET A 139 -5.44 -6.54 0.38
CA MET A 139 -4.44 -6.13 1.37
C MET A 139 -3.36 -5.23 0.76
N VAL A 140 -2.72 -4.44 1.60
CA VAL A 140 -1.66 -3.51 1.18
C VAL A 140 -0.40 -3.78 1.98
N ASN A 141 0.72 -4.04 1.31
CA ASN A 141 2.05 -4.19 1.89
C ASN A 141 2.85 -2.92 1.58
N VAL A 142 3.22 -2.16 2.61
CA VAL A 142 3.94 -0.91 2.45
C VAL A 142 5.44 -1.14 2.57
N ASP A 143 6.18 -0.91 1.49
CA ASP A 143 7.63 -0.78 1.49
C ASP A 143 8.05 0.68 1.65
N LYS A 144 9.29 0.90 2.12
CA LYS A 144 9.87 2.25 2.31
C LYS A 144 9.00 3.21 3.12
N GLY A 145 8.07 2.66 3.93
CA GLY A 145 7.15 3.40 4.77
C GLY A 145 7.61 3.59 6.21
N TYR A 146 8.68 2.91 6.64
CA TYR A 146 9.10 2.90 8.04
C TYR A 146 9.39 4.30 8.60
N ASP A 147 10.06 5.15 7.83
CA ASP A 147 10.36 6.54 8.22
C ASP A 147 9.11 7.40 8.42
N TYR A 148 7.95 6.93 7.95
CA TYR A 148 6.64 7.58 8.01
C TYR A 148 5.62 6.76 8.81
N PHE A 149 6.06 5.88 9.70
CA PHE A 149 5.23 4.88 10.38
C PHE A 149 4.01 5.50 11.09
N LYS A 150 4.25 6.53 11.91
CA LYS A 150 3.17 7.23 12.64
C LYS A 150 2.24 8.01 11.71
N ASP A 151 2.78 8.68 10.69
CA ASP A 151 1.97 9.38 9.68
C ASP A 151 1.08 8.38 8.89
N ALA A 152 1.64 7.22 8.52
CA ALA A 152 0.89 6.16 7.85
C ALA A 152 -0.24 5.63 8.75
N TYR A 153 0.03 5.40 10.03
CA TYR A 153 -0.99 4.99 10.99
C TYR A 153 -2.16 5.97 11.07
N GLU A 154 -1.88 7.29 11.09
CA GLU A 154 -2.96 8.30 11.12
C GLU A 154 -3.82 8.25 9.84
N VAL A 155 -3.22 8.03 8.67
CA VAL A 155 -3.96 7.82 7.41
C VAL A 155 -4.81 6.55 7.49
N LEU A 156 -4.25 5.44 7.96
CA LEU A 156 -4.96 4.15 8.09
C LEU A 156 -6.13 4.25 9.06
N LYS A 157 -5.94 4.94 10.17
CA LYS A 157 -6.98 5.20 11.15
C LYS A 157 -8.11 6.04 10.55
N LYS A 158 -7.78 7.11 9.83
CA LYS A 158 -8.73 7.98 9.13
C LYS A 158 -9.55 7.23 8.09
N THR A 159 -8.93 6.33 7.34
CA THR A 159 -9.59 5.53 6.28
C THR A 159 -10.30 4.29 6.83
N GLY A 160 -10.00 3.88 8.08
CA GLY A 160 -10.51 2.65 8.70
C GLY A 160 -9.99 1.41 8.00
N THR A 161 -8.65 1.36 7.76
CA THR A 161 -7.96 0.28 7.03
C THR A 161 -6.70 -0.22 7.76
N VAL A 162 -6.63 -0.03 9.08
CA VAL A 162 -5.48 -0.45 9.90
C VAL A 162 -5.21 -1.95 9.74
N ASP A 163 -6.26 -2.78 9.84
CA ASP A 163 -6.18 -4.25 9.76
C ASP A 163 -5.91 -4.77 8.33
N GLN A 164 -5.81 -3.87 7.36
CA GLN A 164 -5.67 -4.18 5.95
C GLN A 164 -4.27 -3.85 5.41
N CYS A 165 -3.43 -3.24 6.25
CA CYS A 165 -2.14 -2.72 5.85
C CYS A 165 -1.01 -3.34 6.65
N ILE A 166 0.00 -3.84 5.96
CA ILE A 166 1.23 -4.37 6.53
C ILE A 166 2.32 -3.32 6.40
N MET A 167 2.91 -2.93 7.52
CA MET A 167 4.15 -2.14 7.55
C MET A 167 5.34 -3.05 7.75
N LYS A 168 6.47 -2.75 7.12
CA LYS A 168 7.68 -3.59 7.25
C LYS A 168 8.94 -2.77 7.49
N ALA A 169 9.92 -3.39 8.15
CA ALA A 169 11.27 -2.87 8.28
C ALA A 169 12.31 -3.97 8.43
N SER A 170 13.55 -3.66 8.04
CA SER A 170 14.72 -4.52 8.27
C SER A 170 15.54 -3.97 9.44
N LEU A 171 14.92 -3.91 10.63
CA LEU A 171 15.49 -3.32 11.84
C LEU A 171 15.29 -4.28 13.03
N PRO A 172 16.16 -4.25 14.05
CA PRO A 172 15.95 -5.00 15.28
C PRO A 172 14.67 -4.58 16.00
N TYR A 173 13.99 -5.52 16.65
CA TYR A 173 12.72 -5.30 17.35
C TYR A 173 12.79 -4.17 18.36
N GLU A 174 13.83 -4.13 19.21
CA GLU A 174 13.99 -3.12 20.24
C GLU A 174 14.02 -1.69 19.66
N ARG A 175 14.63 -1.52 18.48
CA ARG A 175 14.63 -0.24 17.80
C ARG A 175 13.23 0.12 17.28
N VAL A 176 12.55 -0.84 16.65
CA VAL A 176 11.19 -0.61 16.13
C VAL A 176 10.25 -0.26 17.28
N LYS A 177 10.35 -0.96 18.40
CA LYS A 177 9.57 -0.73 19.61
C LYS A 177 9.87 0.64 20.23
N ALA A 178 11.14 1.01 20.35
CA ALA A 178 11.53 2.31 20.91
C ALA A 178 11.03 3.48 20.06
N GLU A 179 11.05 3.38 18.73
CA GLU A 179 10.66 4.44 17.81
C GLU A 179 9.13 4.52 17.61
N ASN A 180 8.44 3.37 17.62
CA ASN A 180 7.03 3.25 17.20
C ASN A 180 6.12 2.47 18.17
N GLY A 181 6.57 2.12 19.39
CA GLY A 181 5.84 1.26 20.31
C GLY A 181 4.40 1.70 20.60
N GLU A 182 4.11 3.00 20.57
CA GLU A 182 2.76 3.53 20.76
C GLU A 182 1.73 3.06 19.72
N VAL A 183 2.20 2.74 18.51
CA VAL A 183 1.37 2.36 17.36
C VAL A 183 1.69 0.96 16.83
N LEU A 184 2.83 0.39 17.21
CA LEU A 184 3.30 -0.92 16.73
C LEU A 184 2.27 -2.03 17.00
N ASP A 185 1.75 -2.10 18.23
CA ASP A 185 0.78 -3.13 18.64
C ASP A 185 -0.61 -2.94 18.00
N LYS A 186 -0.81 -1.84 17.29
CA LYS A 186 -2.09 -1.50 16.63
C LYS A 186 -2.05 -1.77 15.12
N MET A 187 -0.90 -2.18 14.58
CA MET A 187 -0.69 -2.38 13.15
C MET A 187 -0.14 -3.77 12.87
N ILE A 188 -0.41 -4.28 11.67
CA ILE A 188 0.29 -5.48 11.20
C ILE A 188 1.71 -5.06 10.82
N PHE A 189 2.69 -5.60 11.55
CA PHE A 189 4.10 -5.34 11.27
C PHE A 189 4.80 -6.62 10.82
N MET A 190 5.58 -6.53 9.76
CA MET A 190 6.34 -7.64 9.19
C MET A 190 7.85 -7.33 9.26
N PRO A 191 8.62 -8.01 10.12
CA PRO A 191 10.06 -7.89 10.11
C PRO A 191 10.64 -8.50 8.83
N VAL A 192 11.60 -7.80 8.22
CA VAL A 192 12.37 -8.29 7.06
C VAL A 192 13.75 -8.70 7.52
N VAL A 193 14.02 -10.01 7.55
CA VAL A 193 15.29 -10.56 7.98
C VAL A 193 16.15 -10.92 6.78
N GLN A 194 17.38 -10.40 6.76
CA GLN A 194 18.38 -10.72 5.72
C GLN A 194 19.22 -11.90 6.19
N LEU A 195 18.82 -13.12 5.82
CA LEU A 195 19.40 -14.37 6.31
C LEU A 195 20.91 -14.54 6.05
N HIS A 196 21.48 -13.78 5.13
CA HIS A 196 22.93 -13.78 4.87
C HIS A 196 23.76 -12.92 5.85
N LYS A 197 23.11 -12.16 6.71
CA LYS A 197 23.79 -11.34 7.73
C LYS A 197 24.00 -12.14 9.02
N GLU A 198 25.13 -11.92 9.66
CA GLU A 198 25.46 -12.52 10.96
C GLU A 198 24.44 -12.20 12.06
N SER A 199 23.77 -11.05 11.95
CA SER A 199 22.71 -10.63 12.89
C SER A 199 21.33 -11.26 12.63
N ALA A 200 21.18 -12.14 11.65
CA ALA A 200 19.89 -12.69 11.26
C ALA A 200 19.19 -13.44 12.40
N GLU A 201 19.93 -14.34 13.07
CA GLU A 201 19.41 -15.15 14.18
C GLU A 201 18.96 -14.26 15.35
N ALA A 202 19.83 -13.35 15.80
CA ALA A 202 19.48 -12.41 16.87
C ALA A 202 18.31 -11.49 16.52
N THR A 203 18.13 -11.15 15.22
CA THR A 203 16.98 -10.39 14.77
C THR A 203 15.71 -11.22 14.85
N ILE A 204 15.74 -12.50 14.46
CA ILE A 204 14.59 -13.41 14.55
C ILE A 204 14.20 -13.60 16.01
N ASP A 205 15.14 -13.92 16.88
CA ASP A 205 14.90 -14.17 18.31
C ASP A 205 14.23 -12.95 18.97
N GLY A 206 14.74 -11.74 18.70
CA GLY A 206 14.15 -10.50 19.25
C GLY A 206 12.72 -10.20 18.80
N TYR A 207 12.22 -10.84 17.72
CA TYR A 207 10.80 -10.73 17.30
C TYR A 207 9.92 -11.88 17.82
N LEU A 208 10.52 -12.95 18.36
CA LEU A 208 9.80 -14.11 18.89
C LEU A 208 9.60 -14.06 20.41
N GLU A 209 10.38 -13.24 21.13
CA GLU A 209 10.23 -12.96 22.58
C GLU A 209 9.15 -11.92 22.85
#